data_ba8b64e1102a23b68e3d44fc6c93aa5e
#
_entry.id   ba8b64e1102a23b68e3d44fc6c93aa5e
#
_cell.length_a   1.000
_cell.length_b   1.000
_cell.length_c   1.000
_cell.angle_alpha   90.00
_cell.angle_beta   90.00
_cell.angle_gamma   90.00
#
_symmetry.space_group_name_H-M   'P 1'
#
loop_
_entity.id
_entity.type
_entity.pdbx_description
1 polymer ?
#
loop_
_entity_poly.entity_id
_entity_poly.type
_entity_poly.pdbx_seq_one_letter_code
_entity_poly.pdbx_strand_id
1 'polypeptide(L)'
;MQIKTINGTEVLIEGSGPETILLLHGWPDNRALWEGQVAAFKSHYRCVRFTWPGFEPGAPRGEHSLDSLIALCEAVVREVSPQRPVILLVHDWGCLFGYQFAQRHPDLVARIVGVDIGDAGSKDHLTDIGIKGKLGIVAYQLWLAAAWRIGGSIGESMTHSMARRMHVPAPPEALTVQKNYPYYSTWTGKYKSARTFRPACPMLFIYGTRKPFMFHSSAWARELDSKPGSRAVAMDTDHWPMLRQTDAFNQLVLDWLGSTTVTEKTDALPAGL
;
A
#
# COMPACT_ATOMS: atom_id res chain seq x y z
N MET A 1 -9.01 -20.57 -5.58
CA MET A 1 -9.42 -19.18 -5.28
C MET A 1 -10.72 -19.23 -4.50
N GLN A 2 -10.78 -18.53 -3.37
CA GLN A 2 -11.98 -18.36 -2.54
C GLN A 2 -12.35 -16.87 -2.56
N ILE A 3 -13.64 -16.57 -2.54
CA ILE A 3 -14.17 -15.22 -2.47
C ILE A 3 -15.00 -15.11 -1.20
N LYS A 4 -14.77 -14.05 -0.41
CA LYS A 4 -15.59 -13.69 0.76
C LYS A 4 -16.07 -12.25 0.62
N THR A 5 -17.25 -11.96 1.12
CA THR A 5 -17.73 -10.57 1.27
C THR A 5 -17.59 -10.15 2.72
N ILE A 6 -16.77 -9.12 2.98
CA ILE A 6 -16.52 -8.60 4.33
C ILE A 6 -16.86 -7.10 4.33
N ASN A 7 -17.79 -6.68 5.16
CA ASN A 7 -18.29 -5.31 5.21
C ASN A 7 -18.66 -4.74 3.81
N GLY A 8 -19.29 -5.57 2.97
CA GLY A 8 -19.69 -5.20 1.61
C GLY A 8 -18.56 -5.19 0.57
N THR A 9 -17.32 -5.52 0.96
CA THR A 9 -16.16 -5.58 0.07
C THR A 9 -15.85 -7.03 -0.29
N GLU A 10 -15.65 -7.29 -1.59
CA GLU A 10 -15.24 -8.60 -2.10
C GLU A 10 -13.74 -8.81 -1.87
N VAL A 11 -13.40 -9.84 -1.13
CA VAL A 11 -12.04 -10.23 -0.74
C VAL A 11 -11.68 -11.54 -1.43
N LEU A 12 -10.62 -11.53 -2.22
CA LEU A 12 -10.07 -12.70 -2.90
C LEU A 12 -8.99 -13.33 -2.02
N ILE A 13 -9.07 -14.65 -1.87
CA ILE A 13 -8.12 -15.45 -1.09
C ILE A 13 -7.57 -16.57 -1.99
N GLU A 14 -6.25 -16.60 -2.15
CA GLU A 14 -5.55 -17.57 -2.99
C GLU A 14 -4.34 -18.14 -2.25
N GLY A 15 -4.04 -19.43 -2.50
CA GLY A 15 -2.97 -20.12 -1.78
C GLY A 15 -3.40 -20.62 -0.39
N SER A 16 -2.54 -21.46 0.20
CA SER A 16 -2.82 -22.17 1.47
C SER A 16 -1.63 -22.20 2.42
N GLY A 17 -0.64 -21.35 2.20
CA GLY A 17 0.53 -21.25 3.10
C GLY A 17 0.15 -20.85 4.53
N PRO A 18 1.04 -21.10 5.50
CA PRO A 18 0.77 -20.88 6.93
C PRO A 18 0.71 -19.40 7.31
N GLU A 19 1.35 -18.52 6.52
CA GLU A 19 1.34 -17.07 6.72
C GLU A 19 0.46 -16.39 5.67
N THR A 20 -0.20 -15.33 6.08
CA THR A 20 -1.10 -14.55 5.22
C THR A 20 -0.43 -13.25 4.78
N ILE A 21 -0.41 -13.00 3.47
CA ILE A 21 -0.03 -11.70 2.89
C ILE A 21 -1.31 -10.96 2.51
N LEU A 22 -1.51 -9.77 3.09
CA LEU A 22 -2.56 -8.84 2.68
C LEU A 22 -1.99 -7.82 1.71
N LEU A 23 -2.49 -7.83 0.47
CA LEU A 23 -2.00 -7.00 -0.63
C LEU A 23 -2.96 -5.81 -0.86
N LEU A 24 -2.46 -4.60 -0.63
CA LEU A 24 -3.23 -3.35 -0.69
C LEU A 24 -2.69 -2.44 -1.80
N HIS A 25 -3.51 -2.18 -2.80
CA HIS A 25 -3.19 -1.30 -3.92
C HIS A 25 -3.43 0.19 -3.58
N GLY A 26 -3.00 1.08 -4.47
CA GLY A 26 -3.30 2.51 -4.40
C GLY A 26 -3.95 3.06 -5.66
N TRP A 27 -3.73 4.33 -5.95
CA TRP A 27 -4.27 5.01 -7.11
C TRP A 27 -3.40 4.77 -8.37
N PRO A 28 -4.01 4.58 -9.50
CA PRO A 28 -5.45 4.41 -9.78
C PRO A 28 -5.85 2.93 -9.91
N ASP A 29 -5.07 2.04 -9.28
CA ASP A 29 -5.14 0.61 -9.43
C ASP A 29 -6.39 -0.02 -8.76
N ASN A 30 -6.41 -1.32 -8.74
CA ASN A 30 -7.33 -2.18 -8.02
C ASN A 30 -6.62 -3.46 -7.60
N ARG A 31 -7.33 -4.44 -7.07
CA ARG A 31 -6.75 -5.73 -6.64
C ARG A 31 -6.00 -6.51 -7.74
N ALA A 32 -6.28 -6.23 -9.03
CA ALA A 32 -5.59 -6.89 -10.13
C ALA A 32 -4.11 -6.46 -10.27
N LEU A 33 -3.72 -5.31 -9.70
CA LEU A 33 -2.32 -4.89 -9.61
C LEU A 33 -1.39 -6.03 -9.16
N TRP A 34 -1.89 -6.89 -8.26
CA TRP A 34 -1.12 -7.90 -7.56
C TRP A 34 -1.15 -9.30 -8.19
N GLU A 35 -1.67 -9.46 -9.42
CA GLU A 35 -1.79 -10.79 -10.06
C GLU A 35 -0.45 -11.49 -10.20
N GLY A 36 0.60 -10.76 -10.63
CA GLY A 36 1.95 -11.31 -10.75
C GLY A 36 2.55 -11.76 -9.42
N GLN A 37 2.28 -11.00 -8.34
CA GLN A 37 2.73 -11.31 -6.99
C GLN A 37 1.98 -12.51 -6.41
N VAL A 38 0.66 -12.55 -6.58
CA VAL A 38 -0.15 -13.71 -6.16
C VAL A 38 0.27 -14.98 -6.90
N ALA A 39 0.52 -14.91 -8.21
CA ALA A 39 0.99 -16.06 -8.98
C ALA A 39 2.30 -16.63 -8.40
N ALA A 40 3.23 -15.77 -7.99
CA ALA A 40 4.51 -16.17 -7.43
C ALA A 40 4.42 -16.64 -5.96
N PHE A 41 3.52 -16.04 -5.15
CA PHE A 41 3.53 -16.24 -3.69
C PHE A 41 2.55 -17.33 -3.21
N LYS A 42 1.47 -17.62 -3.95
CA LYS A 42 0.37 -18.50 -3.51
C LYS A 42 0.78 -19.95 -3.22
N SER A 43 1.94 -20.40 -3.69
CA SER A 43 2.48 -21.72 -3.36
C SER A 43 3.03 -21.82 -1.94
N HIS A 44 3.39 -20.68 -1.34
CA HIS A 44 4.04 -20.62 -0.03
C HIS A 44 3.23 -19.83 1.00
N TYR A 45 2.40 -18.88 0.54
CA TYR A 45 1.63 -17.97 1.36
C TYR A 45 0.14 -18.03 1.02
N ARG A 46 -0.68 -17.62 1.97
CA ARG A 46 -2.08 -17.30 1.75
C ARG A 46 -2.16 -15.83 1.32
N CYS A 47 -2.46 -15.59 0.04
CA CYS A 47 -2.55 -14.25 -0.54
C CYS A 47 -3.98 -13.74 -0.44
N VAL A 48 -4.17 -12.58 0.19
CA VAL A 48 -5.46 -11.92 0.37
C VAL A 48 -5.40 -10.54 -0.27
N ARG A 49 -6.37 -10.24 -1.13
CA ARG A 49 -6.45 -8.95 -1.82
C ARG A 49 -7.89 -8.51 -2.00
N PHE A 50 -8.11 -7.22 -1.98
CA PHE A 50 -9.41 -6.61 -2.30
C PHE A 50 -9.20 -5.28 -3.01
N THR A 51 -10.25 -4.75 -3.62
CA THR A 51 -10.25 -3.39 -4.15
C THR A 51 -10.83 -2.45 -3.08
N TRP A 52 -10.16 -1.32 -2.85
CA TRP A 52 -10.65 -0.32 -1.90
C TRP A 52 -12.05 0.16 -2.28
N PRO A 53 -12.94 0.41 -1.30
CA PRO A 53 -14.23 1.04 -1.57
C PRO A 53 -14.06 2.31 -2.42
N GLY A 54 -14.90 2.46 -3.45
CA GLY A 54 -14.81 3.56 -4.42
C GLY A 54 -13.79 3.38 -5.55
N PHE A 55 -12.99 2.30 -5.54
CA PHE A 55 -12.05 1.97 -6.63
C PHE A 55 -12.59 0.91 -7.59
N GLU A 56 -13.73 0.30 -7.29
CA GLU A 56 -14.36 -0.67 -8.19
C GLU A 56 -14.92 0.03 -9.44
N PRO A 57 -14.86 -0.62 -10.62
CA PRO A 57 -15.53 -0.12 -11.81
C PRO A 57 -17.04 0.08 -11.55
N GLY A 58 -17.56 1.24 -11.91
CA GLY A 58 -18.99 1.56 -11.70
C GLY A 58 -19.38 1.86 -10.25
N ALA A 59 -18.42 1.87 -9.31
CA ALA A 59 -18.71 2.27 -7.94
C ALA A 59 -19.32 3.68 -7.90
N PRO A 60 -20.31 3.92 -7.04
CA PRO A 60 -20.87 5.26 -6.88
C PRO A 60 -19.78 6.19 -6.34
N ARG A 61 -19.86 7.45 -6.77
CA ARG A 61 -18.98 8.48 -6.25
C ARG A 61 -19.25 8.69 -4.78
N GLY A 62 -18.26 8.46 -3.95
CA GLY A 62 -18.35 8.56 -2.50
C GLY A 62 -16.99 8.85 -1.88
N GLU A 63 -17.02 9.26 -0.63
CA GLU A 63 -15.83 9.49 0.17
C GLU A 63 -15.80 8.47 1.30
N HIS A 64 -14.60 7.94 1.56
CA HIS A 64 -14.36 7.01 2.66
C HIS A 64 -13.41 7.65 3.66
N SER A 65 -13.77 7.63 4.94
CA SER A 65 -12.91 8.14 6.00
C SER A 65 -11.70 7.23 6.22
N LEU A 66 -10.61 7.78 6.73
CA LEU A 66 -9.44 6.98 7.08
C LEU A 66 -9.81 5.87 8.10
N ASP A 67 -10.66 6.21 9.06
CA ASP A 67 -11.09 5.25 10.10
C ASP A 67 -11.93 4.11 9.51
N SER A 68 -12.80 4.38 8.52
CA SER A 68 -13.57 3.32 7.85
C SER A 68 -12.68 2.38 7.02
N LEU A 69 -11.64 2.91 6.36
CA LEU A 69 -10.69 2.11 5.59
C LEU A 69 -9.82 1.23 6.51
N ILE A 70 -9.41 1.76 7.67
CA ILE A 70 -8.67 0.99 8.66
C ILE A 70 -9.55 -0.08 9.29
N ALA A 71 -10.79 0.22 9.63
CA ALA A 71 -11.75 -0.75 10.16
C ALA A 71 -12.04 -1.89 9.15
N LEU A 72 -12.04 -1.58 7.84
CA LEU A 72 -12.12 -2.62 6.81
C LEU A 72 -10.91 -3.54 6.83
N CYS A 73 -9.68 -2.99 6.92
CA CYS A 73 -8.47 -3.81 7.04
C CYS A 73 -8.52 -4.71 8.28
N GLU A 74 -8.94 -4.17 9.43
CA GLU A 74 -9.10 -4.95 10.66
C GLU A 74 -10.10 -6.09 10.49
N ALA A 75 -11.27 -5.81 9.94
CA ALA A 75 -12.30 -6.82 9.71
C ALA A 75 -11.79 -7.92 8.75
N VAL A 76 -11.09 -7.55 7.67
CA VAL A 76 -10.50 -8.50 6.74
C VAL A 76 -9.46 -9.37 7.46
N VAL A 77 -8.51 -8.77 8.18
CA VAL A 77 -7.44 -9.52 8.86
C VAL A 77 -7.99 -10.48 9.89
N ARG A 78 -8.92 -10.04 10.75
CA ARG A 78 -9.56 -10.89 11.78
C ARG A 78 -10.32 -12.06 11.17
N GLU A 79 -10.95 -11.87 10.00
CA GLU A 79 -11.69 -12.93 9.31
C GLU A 79 -10.77 -13.92 8.60
N VAL A 80 -9.67 -13.45 7.96
CA VAL A 80 -8.83 -14.33 7.13
C VAL A 80 -7.62 -14.89 7.87
N SER A 81 -7.19 -14.28 8.97
CA SER A 81 -6.03 -14.69 9.77
C SER A 81 -6.29 -14.49 11.27
N PRO A 82 -7.31 -15.16 11.85
CA PRO A 82 -7.74 -14.90 13.23
C PRO A 82 -6.71 -15.29 14.31
N GLN A 83 -5.76 -16.14 13.97
CA GLN A 83 -4.79 -16.70 14.93
C GLN A 83 -3.38 -16.15 14.77
N ARG A 84 -3.08 -15.46 13.66
CA ARG A 84 -1.71 -15.00 13.35
C ARG A 84 -1.75 -13.61 12.74
N PRO A 85 -0.78 -12.74 13.09
CA PRO A 85 -0.63 -11.46 12.40
C PRO A 85 -0.25 -11.66 10.93
N VAL A 86 -0.65 -10.71 10.08
CA VAL A 86 -0.43 -10.77 8.64
C VAL A 86 0.87 -10.07 8.23
N ILE A 87 1.32 -10.38 7.03
CA ILE A 87 2.30 -9.59 6.30
C ILE A 87 1.54 -8.59 5.44
N LEU A 88 1.89 -7.31 5.48
CA LEU A 88 1.35 -6.31 4.56
C LEU A 88 2.26 -6.20 3.33
N LEU A 89 1.68 -6.22 2.13
CA LEU A 89 2.32 -5.79 0.88
C LEU A 89 1.50 -4.65 0.31
N VAL A 90 2.04 -3.44 0.38
CA VAL A 90 1.27 -2.20 0.19
C VAL A 90 1.94 -1.25 -0.79
N HIS A 91 1.14 -0.57 -1.63
CA HIS A 91 1.61 0.36 -2.66
C HIS A 91 0.78 1.63 -2.68
N ASP A 92 1.40 2.79 -2.90
CA ASP A 92 0.78 4.11 -3.07
C ASP A 92 -0.19 4.47 -1.92
N TRP A 93 -1.48 4.76 -2.16
CA TRP A 93 -2.49 4.97 -1.11
C TRP A 93 -2.66 3.75 -0.20
N GLY A 94 -2.40 2.54 -0.72
CA GLY A 94 -2.34 1.34 0.09
C GLY A 94 -1.25 1.41 1.17
N CYS A 95 -0.14 2.13 0.93
CA CYS A 95 0.86 2.41 1.96
C CYS A 95 0.26 3.29 3.05
N LEU A 96 -0.39 4.41 2.71
CA LEU A 96 -0.99 5.27 3.72
C LEU A 96 -1.98 4.49 4.60
N PHE A 97 -2.93 3.79 3.98
CA PHE A 97 -3.98 3.07 4.72
C PHE A 97 -3.43 1.88 5.51
N GLY A 98 -2.54 1.09 4.88
CA GLY A 98 -1.88 -0.06 5.51
C GLY A 98 -0.96 0.34 6.67
N TYR A 99 -0.22 1.44 6.53
CA TYR A 99 0.63 1.95 7.61
C TYR A 99 -0.18 2.47 8.79
N GLN A 100 -1.29 3.17 8.53
CA GLN A 100 -2.19 3.62 9.59
C GLN A 100 -2.88 2.43 10.27
N PHE A 101 -3.22 1.39 9.52
CA PHE A 101 -3.71 0.14 10.08
C PHE A 101 -2.65 -0.52 10.99
N ALA A 102 -1.42 -0.69 10.51
CA ALA A 102 -0.34 -1.30 11.28
C ALA A 102 -0.01 -0.53 12.57
N GLN A 103 -0.07 0.81 12.55
CA GLN A 103 0.18 1.63 13.75
C GLN A 103 -0.95 1.54 14.78
N ARG A 104 -2.18 1.33 14.35
CA ARG A 104 -3.34 1.23 15.25
C ARG A 104 -3.57 -0.19 15.76
N HIS A 105 -3.10 -1.20 15.01
CA HIS A 105 -3.24 -2.62 15.30
C HIS A 105 -1.89 -3.34 15.14
N PRO A 106 -0.86 -2.99 15.95
CA PRO A 106 0.47 -3.56 15.80
C PRO A 106 0.52 -5.08 16.09
N ASP A 107 -0.44 -5.58 16.84
CA ASP A 107 -0.65 -7.01 17.13
C ASP A 107 -1.14 -7.81 15.91
N LEU A 108 -1.72 -7.15 14.91
CA LEU A 108 -2.24 -7.79 13.71
C LEU A 108 -1.26 -7.78 12.53
N VAL A 109 -0.08 -7.15 12.65
CA VAL A 109 0.89 -7.03 11.56
C VAL A 109 2.27 -7.52 12.00
N ALA A 110 2.72 -8.60 11.37
CA ALA A 110 4.03 -9.21 11.67
C ALA A 110 5.18 -8.52 10.91
N ARG A 111 4.97 -8.19 9.64
CA ARG A 111 5.98 -7.63 8.73
C ARG A 111 5.31 -6.74 7.69
N ILE A 112 6.08 -5.81 7.10
CA ILE A 112 5.58 -4.90 6.06
C ILE A 112 6.52 -4.92 4.86
N VAL A 113 5.96 -5.09 3.66
CA VAL A 113 6.60 -4.76 2.39
C VAL A 113 5.92 -3.51 1.87
N GLY A 114 6.59 -2.36 2.01
CA GLY A 114 6.10 -1.08 1.53
C GLY A 114 6.69 -0.74 0.18
N VAL A 115 5.85 -0.35 -0.77
CA VAL A 115 6.29 -0.04 -2.12
C VAL A 115 6.08 1.43 -2.43
N ASP A 116 7.18 2.11 -2.67
CA ASP A 116 7.33 3.45 -3.22
C ASP A 116 6.90 4.62 -2.33
N ILE A 117 6.05 4.43 -1.33
CA ILE A 117 5.68 5.48 -0.36
C ILE A 117 6.28 5.14 1.01
N GLY A 118 7.18 5.99 1.50
CA GLY A 118 7.79 5.89 2.82
C GLY A 118 7.22 6.91 3.80
N ASP A 119 8.06 7.81 4.30
CA ASP A 119 7.70 8.91 5.20
C ASP A 119 7.18 10.16 4.48
N ALA A 120 6.47 9.98 3.37
CA ALA A 120 5.95 11.07 2.55
C ALA A 120 5.21 12.13 3.40
N GLY A 121 5.57 13.40 3.20
CA GLY A 121 5.04 14.52 3.97
C GLY A 121 5.77 14.82 5.28
N SER A 122 6.76 14.01 5.69
CA SER A 122 7.62 14.30 6.83
C SER A 122 8.48 15.56 6.58
N LYS A 123 9.02 16.14 7.64
CA LYS A 123 9.93 17.29 7.54
C LYS A 123 11.15 16.96 6.68
N ASP A 124 11.73 15.78 6.87
CA ASP A 124 12.93 15.33 6.14
C ASP A 124 12.62 15.08 4.68
N HIS A 125 11.50 14.39 4.36
CA HIS A 125 11.02 14.23 3.00
C HIS A 125 10.81 15.58 2.30
N LEU A 126 10.10 16.51 2.96
CA LEU A 126 9.86 17.84 2.39
C LEU A 126 11.16 18.65 2.18
N THR A 127 12.19 18.39 2.96
CA THR A 127 13.51 18.98 2.77
C THR A 127 14.21 18.39 1.57
N ASP A 128 14.23 17.07 1.43
CA ASP A 128 14.92 16.34 0.36
C ASP A 128 14.35 16.68 -1.04
N ILE A 129 13.03 16.78 -1.20
CA ILE A 129 12.41 17.09 -2.50
C ILE A 129 12.52 18.58 -2.89
N GLY A 130 12.85 19.47 -1.97
CA GLY A 130 12.99 20.90 -2.21
C GLY A 130 11.70 21.58 -2.67
N ILE A 131 11.82 22.84 -3.11
CA ILE A 131 10.65 23.65 -3.51
C ILE A 131 9.96 23.09 -4.74
N LYS A 132 10.73 22.69 -5.77
CA LYS A 132 10.17 22.16 -7.04
C LYS A 132 9.38 20.88 -6.82
N GLY A 133 9.88 19.96 -6.00
CA GLY A 133 9.17 18.73 -5.65
C GLY A 133 7.89 19.00 -4.87
N LYS A 134 7.92 19.92 -3.89
CA LYS A 134 6.73 20.35 -3.14
C LYS A 134 5.64 20.89 -4.05
N LEU A 135 6.01 21.83 -4.95
CA LEU A 135 5.06 22.40 -5.90
C LEU A 135 4.50 21.33 -6.85
N GLY A 136 5.33 20.40 -7.31
CA GLY A 136 4.91 19.29 -8.16
C GLY A 136 3.88 18.40 -7.46
N ILE A 137 4.15 17.99 -6.19
CA ILE A 137 3.23 17.19 -5.40
C ILE A 137 1.90 17.92 -5.16
N VAL A 138 1.95 19.17 -4.71
CA VAL A 138 0.75 19.98 -4.48
C VAL A 138 -0.06 20.12 -5.76
N ALA A 139 0.60 20.41 -6.88
CA ALA A 139 -0.08 20.62 -8.16
C ALA A 139 -0.85 19.38 -8.64
N TYR A 140 -0.21 18.19 -8.67
CA TYR A 140 -0.93 16.99 -9.13
C TYR A 140 -2.02 16.55 -8.17
N GLN A 141 -1.79 16.68 -6.85
CA GLN A 141 -2.80 16.31 -5.84
C GLN A 141 -4.02 17.23 -5.92
N LEU A 142 -3.82 18.54 -6.02
CA LEU A 142 -4.93 19.49 -6.20
C LEU A 142 -5.66 19.28 -7.53
N TRP A 143 -4.93 18.93 -8.61
CA TRP A 143 -5.54 18.60 -9.89
C TRP A 143 -6.49 17.41 -9.77
N LEU A 144 -6.06 16.31 -9.13
CA LEU A 144 -6.88 15.13 -8.93
C LEU A 144 -8.02 15.37 -7.93
N ALA A 145 -7.80 16.16 -6.88
CA ALA A 145 -8.84 16.59 -5.96
C ALA A 145 -9.91 17.45 -6.67
N ALA A 146 -9.50 18.38 -7.53
CA ALA A 146 -10.39 19.19 -8.36
C ALA A 146 -11.16 18.31 -9.36
N ALA A 147 -10.50 17.37 -10.04
CA ALA A 147 -11.12 16.41 -10.93
C ALA A 147 -12.24 15.64 -10.20
N TRP A 148 -11.97 15.15 -8.99
CA TRP A 148 -12.98 14.47 -8.17
C TRP A 148 -14.13 15.41 -7.80
N ARG A 149 -13.85 16.66 -7.42
CA ARG A 149 -14.89 17.64 -7.03
C ARG A 149 -15.79 18.01 -8.20
N ILE A 150 -15.24 18.20 -9.38
CA ILE A 150 -15.96 18.51 -10.62
C ILE A 150 -16.79 17.29 -11.06
N GLY A 151 -16.15 16.11 -11.17
CA GLY A 151 -16.80 14.88 -11.63
C GLY A 151 -17.19 14.91 -13.10
N GLY A 152 -18.04 13.93 -13.51
CA GLY A 152 -18.52 13.81 -14.88
C GLY A 152 -17.40 13.73 -15.92
N SER A 153 -17.71 14.02 -17.18
CA SER A 153 -16.77 13.93 -18.31
C SER A 153 -15.54 14.85 -18.16
N ILE A 154 -15.70 16.00 -17.52
CA ILE A 154 -14.58 16.92 -17.27
C ILE A 154 -13.62 16.31 -16.25
N GLY A 155 -14.11 15.81 -15.13
CA GLY A 155 -13.30 15.14 -14.12
C GLY A 155 -12.60 13.89 -14.65
N GLU A 156 -13.28 13.08 -15.48
CA GLU A 156 -12.69 11.95 -16.18
C GLU A 156 -11.53 12.38 -17.09
N SER A 157 -11.74 13.40 -17.93
CA SER A 157 -10.70 13.94 -18.82
C SER A 157 -9.48 14.45 -18.03
N MET A 158 -9.70 15.14 -16.92
CA MET A 158 -8.65 15.58 -16.01
C MET A 158 -7.87 14.40 -15.41
N THR A 159 -8.58 13.34 -14.97
CA THR A 159 -7.98 12.12 -14.43
C THR A 159 -7.11 11.42 -15.46
N HIS A 160 -7.63 11.21 -16.67
CA HIS A 160 -6.90 10.60 -17.76
C HIS A 160 -5.68 11.43 -18.19
N SER A 161 -5.80 12.76 -18.20
CA SER A 161 -4.68 13.65 -18.51
C SER A 161 -3.54 13.48 -17.50
N MET A 162 -3.84 13.42 -16.21
CA MET A 162 -2.85 13.20 -15.16
C MET A 162 -2.23 11.79 -15.25
N ALA A 163 -3.04 10.77 -15.46
CA ALA A 163 -2.57 9.39 -15.59
C ALA A 163 -1.59 9.23 -16.77
N ARG A 164 -1.88 9.84 -17.93
CA ARG A 164 -0.94 9.87 -19.05
C ARG A 164 0.37 10.56 -18.69
N ARG A 165 0.30 11.70 -18.02
CA ARG A 165 1.49 12.46 -17.58
C ARG A 165 2.36 11.68 -16.60
N MET A 166 1.73 10.85 -15.76
CA MET A 166 2.40 10.01 -14.76
C MET A 166 2.81 8.62 -15.31
N HIS A 167 2.55 8.35 -16.59
CA HIS A 167 2.82 7.06 -17.25
C HIS A 167 2.21 5.86 -16.49
N VAL A 168 0.99 6.06 -15.97
CA VAL A 168 0.24 5.04 -15.25
C VAL A 168 0.04 3.81 -16.13
N PRO A 169 0.39 2.59 -15.66
CA PRO A 169 0.27 1.38 -16.46
C PRO A 169 -1.16 0.84 -16.59
N ALA A 170 -2.11 1.36 -15.80
CA ALA A 170 -3.50 0.94 -15.86
C ALA A 170 -4.17 1.31 -17.19
N PRO A 171 -5.04 0.46 -17.74
CA PRO A 171 -5.74 0.74 -18.98
C PRO A 171 -6.74 1.90 -18.78
N PRO A 172 -7.04 2.69 -19.84
CA PRO A 172 -7.88 3.89 -19.71
C PRO A 172 -9.25 3.66 -19.06
N GLU A 173 -9.89 2.54 -19.35
CA GLU A 173 -11.20 2.17 -18.79
C GLU A 173 -11.16 1.91 -17.27
N ALA A 174 -9.99 1.64 -16.73
CA ALA A 174 -9.78 1.50 -15.29
C ALA A 174 -9.54 2.86 -14.58
N LEU A 175 -9.32 3.94 -15.35
CA LEU A 175 -9.00 5.25 -14.83
C LEU A 175 -10.30 6.06 -14.65
N THR A 176 -10.92 5.97 -13.50
CA THR A 176 -12.18 6.65 -13.22
C THR A 176 -12.03 7.76 -12.18
N VAL A 177 -12.81 8.83 -12.32
CA VAL A 177 -12.71 10.01 -11.45
C VAL A 177 -13.01 9.71 -9.99
N GLN A 178 -13.86 8.72 -9.69
CA GLN A 178 -14.18 8.36 -8.31
C GLN A 178 -12.96 7.84 -7.54
N LYS A 179 -11.96 7.28 -8.19
CA LYS A 179 -10.72 6.84 -7.57
C LYS A 179 -9.86 7.99 -7.01
N ASN A 180 -10.19 9.23 -7.36
CA ASN A 180 -9.46 10.42 -6.89
C ASN A 180 -9.91 10.89 -5.50
N TYR A 181 -10.91 10.25 -4.85
CA TYR A 181 -11.40 10.70 -3.55
C TYR A 181 -10.31 10.79 -2.47
N PRO A 182 -9.24 9.97 -2.43
CA PRO A 182 -8.21 10.12 -1.40
C PRO A 182 -7.49 11.47 -1.46
N TYR A 183 -7.24 11.99 -2.67
CA TYR A 183 -6.67 13.33 -2.83
C TYR A 183 -7.61 14.41 -2.33
N TYR A 184 -8.91 14.34 -2.68
CA TYR A 184 -9.90 15.27 -2.17
C TYR A 184 -10.04 15.20 -0.64
N SER A 185 -10.09 13.99 -0.08
CA SER A 185 -10.19 13.76 1.36
C SER A 185 -8.98 14.31 2.12
N THR A 186 -7.78 14.22 1.54
CA THR A 186 -6.55 14.81 2.11
C THR A 186 -6.68 16.32 2.18
N TRP A 187 -7.03 16.98 1.09
CA TRP A 187 -7.10 18.44 1.03
C TRP A 187 -8.30 19.04 1.77
N THR A 188 -9.35 18.27 2.03
CA THR A 188 -10.49 18.68 2.86
C THR A 188 -10.33 18.30 4.34
N GLY A 189 -9.16 17.76 4.73
CA GLY A 189 -8.83 17.46 6.12
C GLY A 189 -9.51 16.20 6.67
N LYS A 190 -10.10 15.36 5.85
CA LYS A 190 -10.74 14.09 6.30
C LYS A 190 -9.72 13.05 6.77
N TYR A 191 -8.45 13.18 6.33
CA TYR A 191 -7.35 12.32 6.75
C TYR A 191 -6.44 12.96 7.80
N LYS A 192 -6.90 14.02 8.47
CA LYS A 192 -6.13 14.72 9.54
C LYS A 192 -5.76 13.83 10.73
N SER A 193 -6.45 12.70 10.91
CA SER A 193 -6.12 11.70 11.94
C SER A 193 -4.95 10.79 11.55
N ALA A 194 -4.42 10.89 10.32
CA ALA A 194 -3.23 10.18 9.91
C ALA A 194 -2.02 10.60 10.76
N ARG A 195 -1.28 9.61 11.25
CA ARG A 195 -0.07 9.81 12.06
C ARG A 195 1.16 9.61 11.20
N THR A 196 2.25 10.27 11.54
CA THR A 196 3.57 9.98 10.92
C THR A 196 3.89 8.50 11.12
N PHE A 197 4.17 7.82 10.02
CA PHE A 197 4.42 6.38 10.05
C PHE A 197 5.80 6.07 10.63
N ARG A 198 5.83 5.15 11.58
CA ARG A 198 7.04 4.52 12.13
C ARG A 198 6.78 3.03 12.26
N PRO A 199 7.49 2.17 11.49
CA PRO A 199 7.27 0.73 11.55
C PRO A 199 7.66 0.19 12.93
N ALA A 200 6.72 -0.56 13.55
CA ALA A 200 6.93 -1.27 14.81
C ALA A 200 7.37 -2.73 14.59
N CYS A 201 7.42 -3.19 13.35
CA CYS A 201 7.83 -4.53 12.95
C CYS A 201 8.86 -4.44 11.80
N PRO A 202 9.54 -5.55 11.45
CA PRO A 202 10.46 -5.57 10.31
C PRO A 202 9.79 -5.11 9.02
N MET A 203 10.50 -4.31 8.23
CA MET A 203 9.99 -3.72 7.00
C MET A 203 10.99 -3.80 5.86
N LEU A 204 10.53 -4.33 4.72
CA LEU A 204 11.19 -4.16 3.43
C LEU A 204 10.54 -2.97 2.72
N PHE A 205 11.33 -1.96 2.38
CA PHE A 205 10.90 -0.83 1.58
C PHE A 205 11.53 -0.89 0.20
N ILE A 206 10.71 -1.00 -0.84
CA ILE A 206 11.17 -1.07 -2.24
C ILE A 206 10.68 0.20 -2.95
N TYR A 207 11.58 0.88 -3.67
CA TYR A 207 11.22 2.10 -4.38
C TYR A 207 11.87 2.20 -5.75
N GLY A 208 11.12 2.79 -6.71
CA GLY A 208 11.63 3.09 -8.04
C GLY A 208 12.46 4.37 -8.05
N THR A 209 13.55 4.40 -8.82
CA THR A 209 14.46 5.55 -8.92
C THR A 209 14.15 6.49 -10.10
N ARG A 210 13.39 6.03 -11.11
CA ARG A 210 13.04 6.80 -12.32
C ARG A 210 11.75 7.60 -12.13
N LYS A 211 11.78 8.55 -11.19
CA LYS A 211 10.68 9.46 -10.87
C LYS A 211 11.18 10.90 -10.70
N PRO A 212 10.37 11.92 -10.92
CA PRO A 212 10.77 13.31 -10.74
C PRO A 212 11.09 13.66 -9.28
N PHE A 213 10.54 12.93 -8.30
CA PHE A 213 10.80 13.07 -6.87
C PHE A 213 10.46 11.77 -6.14
N MET A 214 11.13 11.53 -5.02
CA MET A 214 10.86 10.39 -4.15
C MET A 214 9.69 10.70 -3.21
N PHE A 215 9.03 9.66 -2.71
CA PHE A 215 8.00 9.75 -1.67
C PHE A 215 8.50 9.25 -0.32
N HIS A 216 9.80 9.36 -0.10
CA HIS A 216 10.49 9.08 1.16
C HIS A 216 11.71 9.98 1.28
N SER A 217 12.17 10.19 2.51
CA SER A 217 13.44 10.88 2.76
C SER A 217 14.62 9.91 2.77
N SER A 218 15.79 10.42 2.40
CA SER A 218 17.05 9.67 2.51
C SER A 218 17.35 9.31 3.97
N ALA A 219 16.97 10.16 4.92
CA ALA A 219 17.14 9.90 6.35
C ALA A 219 16.29 8.72 6.81
N TRP A 220 15.02 8.65 6.38
CA TRP A 220 14.12 7.56 6.72
C TRP A 220 14.59 6.21 6.13
N ALA A 221 15.06 6.21 4.88
CA ALA A 221 15.58 4.99 4.26
C ALA A 221 16.80 4.45 5.03
N ARG A 222 17.75 5.34 5.41
CA ARG A 222 18.92 4.95 6.25
C ARG A 222 18.51 4.47 7.64
N GLU A 223 17.53 5.15 8.28
CA GLU A 223 16.99 4.71 9.57
C GLU A 223 16.41 3.30 9.45
N LEU A 224 15.68 3.02 8.38
CA LEU A 224 15.10 1.71 8.14
C LEU A 224 16.17 0.63 7.99
N ASP A 225 17.20 0.89 7.17
CA ASP A 225 18.33 -0.04 6.97
C ASP A 225 19.11 -0.33 8.27
N SER A 226 19.06 0.56 9.24
CA SER A 226 19.70 0.37 10.54
C SER A 226 18.93 -0.53 11.51
N LYS A 227 17.67 -0.84 11.20
CA LYS A 227 16.79 -1.65 12.06
C LYS A 227 16.93 -3.14 11.74
N PRO A 228 17.06 -4.02 12.75
CA PRO A 228 17.11 -5.47 12.53
C PRO A 228 15.93 -5.97 11.70
N GLY A 229 16.23 -6.80 10.70
CA GLY A 229 15.23 -7.38 9.80
C GLY A 229 14.60 -6.40 8.81
N SER A 230 14.97 -5.12 8.84
CA SER A 230 14.44 -4.12 7.91
C SER A 230 15.46 -3.76 6.83
N ARG A 231 14.97 -3.31 5.67
CA ARG A 231 15.83 -2.96 4.53
C ARG A 231 15.14 -1.97 3.59
N ALA A 232 15.87 -1.02 3.02
CA ALA A 232 15.43 -0.17 1.91
C ALA A 232 16.17 -0.58 0.62
N VAL A 233 15.43 -0.81 -0.47
CA VAL A 233 15.98 -1.28 -1.75
C VAL A 233 15.49 -0.40 -2.89
N ALA A 234 16.43 0.16 -3.63
CA ALA A 234 16.20 0.90 -4.87
C ALA A 234 16.08 -0.06 -6.06
N MET A 235 15.09 0.16 -6.92
CA MET A 235 14.97 -0.51 -8.21
C MET A 235 14.99 0.52 -9.34
N ASP A 236 15.66 0.21 -10.44
CA ASP A 236 15.69 1.10 -11.61
C ASP A 236 14.37 1.03 -12.39
N THR A 237 13.32 1.56 -11.80
CA THR A 237 11.93 1.58 -12.31
C THR A 237 11.26 2.91 -12.01
N ASP A 238 10.03 3.07 -12.54
CA ASP A 238 9.09 4.12 -12.13
C ASP A 238 8.38 3.76 -10.80
N HIS A 239 7.20 4.33 -10.58
CA HIS A 239 6.37 4.13 -9.39
C HIS A 239 5.84 2.68 -9.22
N TRP A 240 5.91 1.83 -10.24
CA TRP A 240 5.35 0.47 -10.26
C TRP A 240 6.44 -0.61 -10.41
N PRO A 241 7.41 -0.76 -9.48
CA PRO A 241 8.48 -1.76 -9.59
C PRO A 241 7.93 -3.19 -9.72
N MET A 242 6.81 -3.51 -9.04
CA MET A 242 6.15 -4.80 -9.09
C MET A 242 5.59 -5.18 -10.49
N LEU A 243 5.36 -4.19 -11.34
CA LEU A 243 4.91 -4.41 -12.73
C LEU A 243 6.06 -4.31 -13.74
N ARG A 244 7.04 -3.43 -13.49
CA ARG A 244 8.13 -3.17 -14.43
C ARG A 244 9.23 -4.24 -14.38
N GLN A 245 9.49 -4.76 -13.20
CA GLN A 245 10.51 -5.82 -12.96
C GLN A 245 9.91 -6.90 -12.06
N THR A 246 8.81 -7.52 -12.52
CA THR A 246 7.97 -8.43 -11.74
C THR A 246 8.78 -9.56 -11.09
N ASP A 247 9.62 -10.26 -11.87
CA ASP A 247 10.38 -11.40 -11.36
C ASP A 247 11.42 -10.98 -10.33
N ALA A 248 12.17 -9.90 -10.59
CA ALA A 248 13.15 -9.37 -9.65
C ALA A 248 12.50 -8.86 -8.36
N PHE A 249 11.35 -8.18 -8.49
CA PHE A 249 10.55 -7.74 -7.35
C PHE A 249 10.06 -8.93 -6.51
N ASN A 250 9.47 -9.94 -7.15
CA ASN A 250 8.96 -11.13 -6.49
C ASN A 250 10.07 -11.90 -5.76
N GLN A 251 11.22 -12.09 -6.41
CA GLN A 251 12.36 -12.76 -5.81
C GLN A 251 12.87 -12.00 -4.58
N LEU A 252 13.04 -10.68 -4.69
CA LEU A 252 13.48 -9.83 -3.58
C LEU A 252 12.54 -9.94 -2.36
N VAL A 253 11.22 -9.94 -2.59
CA VAL A 253 10.23 -10.08 -1.52
C VAL A 253 10.31 -11.46 -0.88
N LEU A 254 10.36 -12.53 -1.68
CA LEU A 254 10.43 -13.90 -1.18
C LEU A 254 11.72 -14.16 -0.39
N ASP A 255 12.87 -13.69 -0.87
CA ASP A 255 14.16 -13.82 -0.18
C ASP A 255 14.13 -13.11 1.18
N TRP A 256 13.58 -11.89 1.22
CA TRP A 256 13.46 -11.16 2.46
C TRP A 256 12.49 -11.82 3.45
N LEU A 257 11.33 -12.30 2.97
CA LEU A 257 10.38 -13.01 3.81
C LEU A 257 10.96 -14.30 4.36
N GLY A 258 11.73 -15.06 3.56
CA GLY A 258 12.44 -16.27 4.01
C GLY A 258 13.52 -16.00 5.05
N SER A 259 14.23 -14.86 4.94
CA SER A 259 15.29 -14.48 5.88
C SER A 259 14.78 -13.90 7.20
N THR A 260 13.51 -13.45 7.24
CA THR A 260 12.89 -12.78 8.40
C THR A 260 11.81 -13.63 9.05
N THR A 261 11.83 -14.95 8.89
CA THR A 261 10.88 -15.85 9.54
C THR A 261 10.92 -15.62 11.05
N VAL A 262 9.77 -15.28 11.64
CA VAL A 262 9.65 -15.10 13.09
C VAL A 262 9.89 -16.46 13.73
N THR A 263 11.00 -16.63 14.41
CA THR A 263 11.21 -17.79 15.31
C THR A 263 10.08 -17.73 16.34
N GLU A 264 9.16 -18.69 16.30
CA GLU A 264 8.18 -18.86 17.39
C GLU A 264 8.99 -18.91 18.69
N LYS A 265 8.77 -17.97 19.61
CA LYS A 265 9.17 -18.15 20.99
C LYS A 265 8.39 -19.36 21.48
N THR A 266 9.01 -20.52 21.44
CA THR A 266 8.64 -21.65 22.26
C THR A 266 8.86 -21.18 23.71
N ASP A 267 7.79 -20.66 24.33
CA ASP A 267 7.71 -20.60 25.79
C ASP A 267 7.69 -22.06 26.26
N ALA A 268 8.90 -22.60 26.45
CA ALA A 268 9.07 -23.82 27.21
C ALA A 268 8.57 -23.49 28.62
N LEU A 269 7.40 -23.97 28.94
CA LEU A 269 6.93 -24.09 30.35
C LEU A 269 8.05 -24.80 31.14
N PRO A 270 8.56 -24.25 32.25
CA PRO A 270 9.49 -24.96 33.08
C PRO A 270 8.74 -26.21 33.60
N ALA A 271 9.31 -27.38 33.33
CA ALA A 271 8.89 -28.62 33.94
C ALA A 271 8.99 -28.42 35.45
N GLY A 272 7.83 -28.28 36.11
CA GLY A 272 7.72 -28.13 37.54
C GLY A 272 8.12 -29.43 38.21
N LEU A 273 8.89 -29.28 39.25
CA LEU A 273 9.09 -30.25 40.33
C LEU A 273 7.79 -30.44 41.13
#